data_e6991319402dba68755adabc3947a436
#
_entry.id   e6991319402dba68755adabc3947a436
#
_cell.length_a   1.000
_cell.length_b   1.000
_cell.length_c   1.000
_cell.angle_alpha   90.00
_cell.angle_beta   90.00
_cell.angle_gamma   90.00
#
_symmetry.space_group_name_H-M   'P 1'
#
loop_
_entity.id
_entity.type
_entity.pdbx_description
1 polymer ?
#
loop_
_entity_poly.entity_id
_entity_poly.type
_entity_poly.pdbx_seq_one_letter_code
_entity_poly.pdbx_strand_id
1 'polypeptide(L)'
;MTVEDIIIGRDPEDLEKYGKKGCIFLGKHIVGKGYDYHLTNPVLMDVLRPHVILILGKRGSGKSYSAGVIAEEIIKLPEEVRQNLACLMIDTMGIFWSMKNPNDQDVLLLNEWELKPEGFPIRNIVPIGLTDFYDKAGISYDGTISIKPSELSVGDWALTFDINLLEPLGILLERVIKRLKGKDYSIRDIVNEIEADKRSDEKEKLALENRFLAAEGWGIFSTQSISIEEFLKPGVATVLDVSLQEWNIRNLMLGMLLREIYQARISARREEELAVMGGEFVKKIPMTWIIIDESENFIPSKKETAATHDILTLLRQGRQPGISLVLITQRPNKIHEDAIAQADLVIAHRLTAKPDLEALSAIMQTYLLFDIRKSIGELPKAKGSALVLDDNSERLFNIQVRPRCSWHAGGSPVALKEKTT
;
A
#
# COMPACT_ATOMS: atom_id res chain seq x y z
N MET A 1 -13.72 -35.79 -11.46
CA MET A 1 -12.39 -35.15 -11.39
C MET A 1 -12.44 -34.18 -10.23
N THR A 2 -11.62 -34.38 -9.21
CA THR A 2 -11.42 -33.40 -8.15
C THR A 2 -10.84 -32.15 -8.78
N VAL A 3 -11.54 -31.02 -8.66
CA VAL A 3 -11.04 -29.71 -9.12
C VAL A 3 -9.86 -29.37 -8.20
N GLU A 4 -8.66 -29.35 -8.76
CA GLU A 4 -7.44 -29.07 -8.01
C GLU A 4 -7.26 -27.54 -7.94
N ASP A 5 -7.10 -26.99 -6.72
CA ASP A 5 -6.91 -25.55 -6.56
C ASP A 5 -5.58 -25.11 -7.15
N ILE A 6 -5.53 -23.93 -7.74
CA ILE A 6 -4.33 -23.28 -8.21
C ILE A 6 -3.79 -22.42 -7.07
N ILE A 7 -2.59 -22.73 -6.59
CA ILE A 7 -1.92 -21.91 -5.56
C ILE A 7 -0.82 -21.10 -6.24
N ILE A 8 -0.82 -19.78 -6.00
CA ILE A 8 0.17 -18.83 -6.52
C ILE A 8 1.00 -18.25 -5.37
N GLY A 9 2.24 -17.89 -5.65
CA GLY A 9 3.17 -17.28 -4.69
C GLY A 9 3.77 -18.26 -3.67
N ARG A 10 3.50 -19.58 -3.76
CA ARG A 10 3.99 -20.56 -2.79
C ARG A 10 5.07 -21.45 -3.37
N ASP A 11 6.21 -21.53 -2.67
CA ASP A 11 7.31 -22.42 -3.03
C ASP A 11 6.91 -23.90 -2.85
N PRO A 12 7.47 -24.84 -3.66
CA PRO A 12 7.16 -26.26 -3.57
C PRO A 12 7.38 -26.86 -2.17
N GLU A 13 8.42 -26.45 -1.46
CA GLU A 13 8.71 -26.91 -0.09
C GLU A 13 7.63 -26.47 0.91
N ASP A 14 7.17 -25.22 0.81
CA ASP A 14 6.08 -24.72 1.64
C ASP A 14 4.72 -25.33 1.25
N LEU A 15 4.54 -25.68 -0.02
CA LEU A 15 3.34 -26.39 -0.48
C LEU A 15 3.27 -27.79 0.14
N GLU A 16 4.38 -28.54 0.16
CA GLU A 16 4.48 -29.85 0.79
C GLU A 16 4.21 -29.76 2.31
N LYS A 17 4.78 -28.74 2.97
CA LYS A 17 4.72 -28.59 4.43
C LYS A 17 3.39 -28.07 4.95
N TYR A 18 2.80 -27.08 4.28
CA TYR A 18 1.63 -26.34 4.76
C TYR A 18 0.36 -26.57 3.93
N GLY A 19 0.47 -27.21 2.75
CA GLY A 19 -0.65 -27.42 1.84
C GLY A 19 -1.31 -26.09 1.46
N LYS A 20 -2.61 -25.96 1.75
CA LYS A 20 -3.40 -24.71 1.51
C LYS A 20 -3.47 -23.79 2.73
N LYS A 21 -2.86 -24.16 3.84
CA LYS A 21 -2.91 -23.37 5.07
C LYS A 21 -2.26 -22.01 4.84
N GLY A 22 -2.92 -20.92 5.26
CA GLY A 22 -2.45 -19.56 5.04
C GLY A 22 -2.46 -19.13 3.57
N CYS A 23 -3.31 -19.73 2.74
CA CYS A 23 -3.67 -19.18 1.44
C CYS A 23 -5.00 -18.42 1.53
N ILE A 24 -5.12 -17.36 0.76
CA ILE A 24 -6.33 -16.57 0.62
C ILE A 24 -7.01 -16.83 -0.73
N PHE A 25 -8.35 -16.76 -0.78
CA PHE A 25 -9.11 -16.97 -2.00
C PHE A 25 -9.15 -15.71 -2.86
N LEU A 26 -8.34 -15.66 -3.92
CA LEU A 26 -8.26 -14.50 -4.80
C LEU A 26 -9.37 -14.49 -5.85
N GLY A 27 -9.75 -15.64 -6.39
CA GLY A 27 -10.74 -15.74 -7.45
C GLY A 27 -10.78 -17.11 -8.10
N LYS A 28 -11.26 -17.17 -9.34
CA LYS A 28 -11.34 -18.41 -10.13
C LYS A 28 -10.56 -18.28 -11.44
N HIS A 29 -9.99 -19.37 -11.91
CA HIS A 29 -9.29 -19.46 -13.16
C HIS A 29 -10.25 -19.29 -14.34
N ILE A 30 -9.86 -18.51 -15.35
CA ILE A 30 -10.61 -18.30 -16.59
C ILE A 30 -10.09 -19.26 -17.66
N VAL A 31 -10.98 -20.07 -18.21
CA VAL A 31 -10.74 -20.91 -19.40
C VAL A 31 -11.62 -20.40 -20.54
N GLY A 32 -11.05 -20.26 -21.73
CA GLY A 32 -11.73 -19.65 -22.89
C GLY A 32 -11.31 -18.21 -23.12
N LYS A 33 -12.00 -17.50 -24.03
CA LYS A 33 -11.62 -16.17 -24.51
C LYS A 33 -12.83 -15.28 -24.76
N GLY A 34 -12.66 -13.98 -24.57
CA GLY A 34 -13.65 -12.97 -24.95
C GLY A 34 -15.00 -13.13 -24.24
N TYR A 35 -16.03 -13.56 -24.96
CA TYR A 35 -17.37 -13.79 -24.41
C TYR A 35 -17.65 -15.27 -24.13
N ASP A 36 -16.86 -16.17 -24.69
CA ASP A 36 -16.97 -17.62 -24.48
C ASP A 36 -15.90 -18.07 -23.48
N TYR A 37 -16.12 -17.74 -22.20
CA TYR A 37 -15.23 -18.12 -21.11
C TYR A 37 -16.02 -18.77 -19.96
N HIS A 38 -15.33 -19.62 -19.25
CA HIS A 38 -15.86 -20.29 -18.06
C HIS A 38 -14.91 -20.09 -16.88
N LEU A 39 -15.49 -19.95 -15.69
CA LEU A 39 -14.75 -19.94 -14.44
C LEU A 39 -14.60 -21.38 -13.94
N THR A 40 -13.38 -21.76 -13.64
CA THR A 40 -13.05 -23.13 -13.24
C THR A 40 -12.44 -23.19 -11.83
N ASN A 41 -11.21 -23.59 -11.73
CA ASN A 41 -10.52 -23.87 -10.46
C ASN A 41 -10.39 -22.62 -9.57
N PRO A 42 -10.59 -22.76 -8.25
CA PRO A 42 -10.20 -21.72 -7.31
C PRO A 42 -8.73 -21.34 -7.46
N VAL A 43 -8.44 -20.04 -7.40
CA VAL A 43 -7.09 -19.50 -7.36
C VAL A 43 -6.84 -18.95 -5.96
N LEU A 44 -5.89 -19.56 -5.28
CA LEU A 44 -5.47 -19.22 -3.93
C LEU A 44 -4.12 -18.53 -3.97
N MET A 45 -3.91 -17.53 -3.13
CA MET A 45 -2.64 -16.81 -3.04
C MET A 45 -2.00 -17.02 -1.67
N ASP A 46 -0.70 -17.30 -1.64
CA ASP A 46 0.06 -17.41 -0.39
C ASP A 46 0.11 -16.09 0.38
N VAL A 47 -0.03 -16.17 1.71
CA VAL A 47 0.22 -15.05 2.62
C VAL A 47 1.06 -15.46 3.85
N LEU A 48 1.58 -16.68 3.88
CA LEU A 48 2.49 -17.13 4.93
C LEU A 48 3.88 -16.55 4.79
N ARG A 49 4.29 -16.26 3.56
CA ARG A 49 5.58 -15.64 3.26
C ARG A 49 5.41 -14.19 2.84
N PRO A 50 6.45 -13.36 3.01
CA PRO A 50 6.44 -12.00 2.47
C PRO A 50 6.52 -11.99 0.96
N HIS A 51 5.71 -11.15 0.32
CA HIS A 51 5.62 -10.97 -1.12
C HIS A 51 5.78 -9.52 -1.53
N VAL A 52 6.22 -9.29 -2.75
CA VAL A 52 6.09 -8.02 -3.47
C VAL A 52 5.12 -8.22 -4.62
N ILE A 53 3.93 -7.68 -4.48
CA ILE A 53 2.84 -7.83 -5.45
C ILE A 53 2.65 -6.53 -6.21
N LEU A 54 2.62 -6.60 -7.53
CA LEU A 54 2.35 -5.47 -8.40
C LEU A 54 0.97 -5.61 -9.06
N ILE A 55 0.03 -4.75 -8.72
CA ILE A 55 -1.33 -4.72 -9.30
C ILE A 55 -1.40 -3.61 -10.34
N LEU A 56 -1.58 -3.99 -11.59
CA LEU A 56 -1.59 -3.10 -12.74
C LEU A 56 -2.97 -3.00 -13.39
N GLY A 57 -3.25 -1.90 -14.05
CA GLY A 57 -4.44 -1.79 -14.89
C GLY A 57 -4.91 -0.35 -15.09
N LYS A 58 -5.68 -0.11 -16.12
CA LYS A 58 -6.28 1.20 -16.38
C LYS A 58 -7.31 1.59 -15.32
N ARG A 59 -7.72 2.86 -15.31
CA ARG A 59 -8.80 3.34 -14.43
C ARG A 59 -10.06 2.51 -14.61
N GLY A 60 -10.68 2.08 -13.51
CA GLY A 60 -11.91 1.30 -13.49
C GLY A 60 -11.76 -0.18 -13.89
N SER A 61 -10.54 -0.72 -14.04
CA SER A 61 -10.32 -2.13 -14.39
C SER A 61 -10.47 -3.11 -13.22
N GLY A 62 -10.46 -2.62 -11.97
CA GLY A 62 -10.61 -3.46 -10.79
C GLY A 62 -9.41 -3.49 -9.84
N LYS A 63 -8.37 -2.68 -10.05
CA LYS A 63 -7.15 -2.69 -9.21
C LYS A 63 -7.43 -2.51 -7.70
N SER A 64 -7.99 -1.37 -7.30
CA SER A 64 -8.31 -1.09 -5.88
C SER A 64 -9.39 -2.03 -5.34
N TYR A 65 -10.20 -2.62 -6.23
CA TYR A 65 -11.14 -3.69 -5.90
C TYR A 65 -10.40 -4.96 -5.49
N SER A 66 -9.41 -5.40 -6.29
CA SER A 66 -8.58 -6.57 -5.99
C SER A 66 -7.75 -6.39 -4.71
N ALA A 67 -7.24 -5.18 -4.47
CA ALA A 67 -6.56 -4.84 -3.21
C ALA A 67 -7.49 -5.02 -2.00
N GLY A 68 -8.74 -4.57 -2.12
CA GLY A 68 -9.75 -4.80 -1.10
C GLY A 68 -10.05 -6.28 -0.87
N VAL A 69 -10.09 -7.10 -1.93
CA VAL A 69 -10.23 -8.56 -1.80
C VAL A 69 -9.08 -9.17 -0.99
N ILE A 70 -7.83 -8.77 -1.26
CA ILE A 70 -6.67 -9.24 -0.50
C ILE A 70 -6.81 -8.88 0.98
N ALA A 71 -7.19 -7.64 1.29
CA ALA A 71 -7.40 -7.20 2.68
C ALA A 71 -8.54 -7.97 3.38
N GLU A 72 -9.70 -8.15 2.72
CA GLU A 72 -10.81 -8.95 3.23
C GLU A 72 -10.38 -10.37 3.60
N GLU A 73 -9.63 -11.02 2.70
CA GLU A 73 -9.22 -12.40 2.87
C GLU A 73 -8.14 -12.57 3.95
N ILE A 74 -7.21 -11.62 4.11
CA ILE A 74 -6.25 -11.62 5.23
C ILE A 74 -6.98 -11.56 6.56
N ILE A 75 -8.04 -10.75 6.67
CA ILE A 75 -8.86 -10.65 7.89
C ILE A 75 -9.66 -11.93 8.15
N LYS A 76 -10.08 -12.65 7.10
CA LYS A 76 -10.83 -13.91 7.20
C LYS A 76 -10.00 -15.13 7.55
N LEU A 77 -8.69 -15.05 7.52
CA LEU A 77 -7.83 -16.18 7.85
C LEU A 77 -8.13 -16.76 9.23
N PRO A 78 -7.92 -18.08 9.43
CA PRO A 78 -8.01 -18.69 10.74
C PRO A 78 -7.16 -17.95 11.78
N GLU A 79 -7.63 -17.91 13.02
CA GLU A 79 -7.02 -17.13 14.10
C GLU A 79 -5.54 -17.41 14.26
N GLU A 80 -5.12 -18.66 14.14
CA GLU A 80 -3.73 -19.11 14.27
C GLU A 80 -2.78 -18.45 13.24
N VAL A 81 -3.29 -18.04 12.07
CA VAL A 81 -2.51 -17.32 11.04
C VAL A 81 -2.73 -15.81 11.17
N ARG A 82 -4.00 -15.41 11.29
CA ARG A 82 -4.42 -14.00 11.34
C ARG A 82 -3.75 -13.22 12.46
N GLN A 83 -3.55 -13.83 13.62
CA GLN A 83 -2.89 -13.22 14.78
C GLN A 83 -1.41 -12.85 14.51
N ASN A 84 -0.80 -13.42 13.48
CA ASN A 84 0.58 -13.15 13.09
C ASN A 84 0.71 -12.18 11.91
N LEU A 85 -0.41 -11.67 11.39
CA LEU A 85 -0.46 -10.78 10.23
C LEU A 85 -1.16 -9.47 10.57
N ALA A 86 -0.57 -8.35 10.14
CA ALA A 86 -1.22 -7.05 10.10
C ALA A 86 -1.42 -6.61 8.65
N CYS A 87 -2.51 -5.91 8.37
CA CYS A 87 -2.80 -5.33 7.06
C CYS A 87 -2.90 -3.81 7.20
N LEU A 88 -2.04 -3.07 6.49
CA LEU A 88 -2.05 -1.62 6.41
C LEU A 88 -2.35 -1.19 4.98
N MET A 89 -3.36 -0.35 4.80
CA MET A 89 -3.75 0.19 3.49
C MET A 89 -3.52 1.69 3.45
N ILE A 90 -2.77 2.16 2.47
CA ILE A 90 -2.56 3.60 2.22
C ILE A 90 -3.60 4.05 1.21
N ASP A 91 -4.59 4.76 1.69
CA ASP A 91 -5.75 5.20 0.92
C ASP A 91 -5.55 6.60 0.37
N THR A 92 -5.26 6.70 -0.92
CA THR A 92 -5.06 7.97 -1.62
C THR A 92 -6.34 8.55 -2.20
N MET A 93 -7.43 7.77 -2.22
CA MET A 93 -8.71 8.13 -2.83
C MET A 93 -9.85 8.25 -1.83
N GLY A 94 -9.65 7.85 -0.57
CA GLY A 94 -10.67 7.88 0.47
C GLY A 94 -11.80 6.88 0.22
N ILE A 95 -11.48 5.64 -0.16
CA ILE A 95 -12.46 4.63 -0.56
C ILE A 95 -12.50 3.40 0.35
N PHE A 96 -11.41 3.09 1.06
CA PHE A 96 -11.30 1.84 1.81
C PHE A 96 -12.00 1.87 3.17
N TRP A 97 -12.28 3.05 3.75
CA TRP A 97 -13.11 3.17 4.96
C TRP A 97 -14.46 2.48 4.81
N SER A 98 -15.00 2.45 3.58
CA SER A 98 -16.30 1.85 3.26
C SER A 98 -16.35 0.34 3.46
N MET A 99 -15.19 -0.33 3.58
CA MET A 99 -15.11 -1.77 3.86
C MET A 99 -15.75 -2.19 5.21
N LYS A 100 -16.04 -1.24 6.09
CA LYS A 100 -16.83 -1.49 7.31
C LYS A 100 -18.26 -1.97 7.01
N ASN A 101 -18.78 -1.67 5.83
CA ASN A 101 -20.16 -1.94 5.43
C ASN A 101 -20.23 -3.14 4.49
N PRO A 102 -21.31 -3.95 4.55
CA PRO A 102 -21.55 -5.05 3.63
C PRO A 102 -21.86 -4.54 2.21
N ASN A 103 -21.58 -5.35 1.19
CA ASN A 103 -21.89 -5.06 -0.20
C ASN A 103 -23.30 -5.56 -0.58
N ASP A 104 -24.31 -4.82 -0.18
CA ASP A 104 -25.71 -5.16 -0.46
C ASP A 104 -26.13 -4.87 -1.91
N GLN A 105 -25.29 -4.20 -2.71
CA GLN A 105 -25.57 -3.94 -4.13
C GLN A 105 -25.34 -5.17 -5.02
N ASP A 106 -24.35 -5.98 -4.70
CA ASP A 106 -23.91 -7.10 -5.54
C ASP A 106 -24.37 -8.47 -4.98
N VAL A 107 -25.46 -8.52 -4.22
CA VAL A 107 -25.96 -9.74 -3.57
C VAL A 107 -26.11 -10.92 -4.53
N LEU A 108 -26.66 -10.68 -5.72
CA LEU A 108 -26.85 -11.73 -6.74
C LEU A 108 -25.50 -12.28 -7.21
N LEU A 109 -24.55 -11.38 -7.51
CA LEU A 109 -23.21 -11.77 -7.93
C LEU A 109 -22.47 -12.53 -6.80
N LEU A 110 -22.60 -12.07 -5.56
CA LEU A 110 -21.99 -12.76 -4.40
C LEU A 110 -22.56 -14.17 -4.25
N ASN A 111 -23.86 -14.35 -4.41
CA ASN A 111 -24.50 -15.68 -4.32
C ASN A 111 -24.00 -16.64 -5.42
N GLU A 112 -23.73 -16.16 -6.65
CA GLU A 112 -23.12 -16.97 -7.73
C GLU A 112 -21.71 -17.46 -7.36
N TRP A 113 -21.03 -16.75 -6.47
CA TRP A 113 -19.71 -17.10 -5.96
C TRP A 113 -19.76 -17.82 -4.60
N GLU A 114 -20.95 -18.17 -4.10
CA GLU A 114 -21.15 -18.76 -2.77
C GLU A 114 -20.63 -17.88 -1.63
N LEU A 115 -20.67 -16.55 -1.85
CA LEU A 115 -20.26 -15.51 -0.91
C LEU A 115 -21.49 -14.75 -0.39
N LYS A 116 -21.30 -14.01 0.71
CA LYS A 116 -22.36 -13.17 1.29
C LYS A 116 -21.83 -11.75 1.49
N PRO A 117 -22.73 -10.73 1.44
CA PRO A 117 -22.38 -9.40 1.92
C PRO A 117 -21.88 -9.44 3.37
N GLU A 118 -20.76 -8.77 3.62
CA GLU A 118 -20.14 -8.75 4.93
C GLU A 118 -19.33 -7.47 5.12
N GLY A 119 -19.45 -6.81 6.27
CA GLY A 119 -18.58 -5.72 6.67
C GLY A 119 -17.38 -6.24 7.46
N PHE A 120 -16.23 -5.55 7.34
CA PHE A 120 -14.97 -5.99 7.94
C PHE A 120 -14.52 -5.07 9.07
N PRO A 121 -13.76 -5.57 10.04
CA PRO A 121 -13.13 -4.77 11.08
C PRO A 121 -12.02 -3.91 10.48
N ILE A 122 -12.38 -2.71 10.05
CA ILE A 122 -11.47 -1.70 9.49
C ILE A 122 -11.23 -0.62 10.54
N ARG A 123 -9.97 -0.25 10.74
CA ARG A 123 -9.59 0.93 11.52
C ARG A 123 -9.20 2.05 10.56
N ASN A 124 -9.99 3.10 10.52
CA ASN A 124 -9.73 4.28 9.70
C ASN A 124 -8.93 5.30 10.51
N ILE A 125 -7.70 5.58 10.08
CA ILE A 125 -6.78 6.55 10.69
C ILE A 125 -6.65 7.75 9.78
N VAL A 126 -6.82 8.94 10.32
CA VAL A 126 -6.83 10.20 9.57
C VAL A 126 -5.80 11.20 10.13
N PRO A 127 -5.29 12.16 9.34
CA PRO A 127 -4.43 13.21 9.85
C PRO A 127 -5.12 14.05 10.94
N ILE A 128 -4.41 14.35 12.03
CA ILE A 128 -4.98 15.00 13.22
C ILE A 128 -5.68 16.33 12.92
N GLY A 129 -5.16 17.13 11.99
CA GLY A 129 -5.75 18.43 11.62
C GLY A 129 -6.93 18.34 10.66
N LEU A 130 -7.35 17.13 10.25
CA LEU A 130 -8.48 16.91 9.34
C LEU A 130 -9.72 16.32 10.03
N THR A 131 -9.67 16.09 11.34
CA THR A 131 -10.79 15.51 12.11
C THR A 131 -12.11 16.26 11.92
N ASP A 132 -12.07 17.60 11.95
CA ASP A 132 -13.26 18.44 11.73
C ASP A 132 -13.93 18.20 10.36
N PHE A 133 -13.13 17.86 9.33
CA PHE A 133 -13.69 17.55 8.02
C PHE A 133 -14.44 16.21 8.06
N TYR A 134 -13.84 15.19 8.65
CA TYR A 134 -14.44 13.84 8.76
C TYR A 134 -15.70 13.89 9.61
N ASP A 135 -15.69 14.61 10.73
CA ASP A 135 -16.86 14.82 11.60
C ASP A 135 -18.02 15.49 10.83
N LYS A 136 -17.74 16.55 10.08
CA LYS A 136 -18.75 17.25 9.25
C LYS A 136 -19.27 16.38 8.10
N ALA A 137 -18.42 15.54 7.54
CA ALA A 137 -18.79 14.61 6.46
C ALA A 137 -19.54 13.36 6.98
N GLY A 138 -19.60 13.15 8.29
CA GLY A 138 -20.21 11.96 8.90
C GLY A 138 -19.41 10.66 8.62
N ILE A 139 -18.12 10.78 8.29
CA ILE A 139 -17.24 9.63 8.04
C ILE A 139 -16.53 9.29 9.35
N SER A 140 -16.79 8.10 9.88
CA SER A 140 -16.15 7.64 11.11
C SER A 140 -14.69 7.34 10.93
N TYR A 141 -13.86 7.76 11.90
CA TYR A 141 -12.47 7.38 12.03
C TYR A 141 -12.22 6.78 13.43
N ASP A 142 -11.17 5.95 13.55
CA ASP A 142 -10.86 5.20 14.77
C ASP A 142 -9.60 5.72 15.47
N GLY A 143 -8.92 6.67 14.88
CA GLY A 143 -7.73 7.31 15.42
C GLY A 143 -7.17 8.36 14.49
N THR A 144 -6.15 9.06 14.97
CA THR A 144 -5.48 10.11 14.20
C THR A 144 -4.00 9.83 14.08
N ILE A 145 -3.37 10.29 13.01
CA ILE A 145 -1.91 10.27 12.84
C ILE A 145 -1.36 11.69 12.97
N SER A 146 -0.22 11.80 13.65
CA SER A 146 0.60 13.00 13.67
C SER A 146 2.08 12.65 13.65
N ILE A 147 2.90 13.59 13.22
CA ILE A 147 4.35 13.49 13.10
C ILE A 147 5.00 14.51 14.04
N LYS A 148 6.05 14.13 14.75
CA LYS A 148 6.90 15.10 15.42
C LYS A 148 7.91 15.67 14.43
N PRO A 149 8.05 17.00 14.31
CA PRO A 149 9.08 17.58 13.44
C PRO A 149 10.48 17.07 13.74
N SER A 150 10.76 16.70 15.02
CA SER A 150 12.04 16.15 15.47
C SER A 150 12.34 14.73 14.97
N GLU A 151 11.35 13.99 14.50
CA GLU A 151 11.50 12.65 13.88
C GLU A 151 11.92 12.73 12.41
N LEU A 152 11.82 13.92 11.80
CA LEU A 152 12.14 14.13 10.40
C LEU A 152 13.61 14.50 10.21
N SER A 153 14.24 13.87 9.21
CA SER A 153 15.60 14.18 8.80
C SER A 153 15.66 15.44 7.93
N VAL A 154 16.86 15.96 7.75
CA VAL A 154 17.13 17.03 6.77
C VAL A 154 16.71 16.61 5.37
N GLY A 155 16.93 15.34 4.99
CA GLY A 155 16.55 14.80 3.69
C GLY A 155 15.03 14.77 3.49
N ASP A 156 14.26 14.41 4.53
CA ASP A 156 12.80 14.41 4.49
C ASP A 156 12.25 15.82 4.20
N TRP A 157 12.77 16.82 4.90
CA TRP A 157 12.42 18.23 4.66
C TRP A 157 12.83 18.72 3.27
N ALA A 158 14.07 18.38 2.84
CA ALA A 158 14.57 18.78 1.55
C ALA A 158 13.73 18.24 0.38
N LEU A 159 13.37 16.94 0.45
CA LEU A 159 12.51 16.31 -0.56
C LEU A 159 11.07 16.86 -0.52
N THR A 160 10.55 17.14 0.68
CA THR A 160 9.19 17.68 0.84
C THR A 160 9.05 19.10 0.31
N PHE A 161 10.07 19.94 0.52
CA PHE A 161 10.09 21.33 0.08
C PHE A 161 10.71 21.55 -1.31
N ASP A 162 11.17 20.48 -1.96
CA ASP A 162 11.91 20.54 -3.23
C ASP A 162 13.16 21.45 -3.14
N ILE A 163 13.99 21.21 -2.11
CA ILE A 163 15.22 21.97 -1.81
C ILE A 163 16.43 21.12 -2.15
N ASN A 164 17.35 21.68 -2.95
CA ASN A 164 18.65 21.09 -3.18
C ASN A 164 19.59 21.38 -1.99
N LEU A 165 20.08 20.33 -1.33
CA LEU A 165 20.96 20.47 -0.15
C LEU A 165 22.32 21.10 -0.44
N LEU A 166 22.75 21.15 -1.69
CA LEU A 166 24.01 21.78 -2.09
C LEU A 166 23.87 23.29 -2.36
N GLU A 167 22.65 23.81 -2.40
CA GLU A 167 22.37 25.23 -2.59
C GLU A 167 22.27 25.98 -1.26
N PRO A 168 22.38 27.32 -1.23
CA PRO A 168 22.38 28.12 -0.02
C PRO A 168 21.18 27.85 0.91
N LEU A 169 19.98 27.67 0.34
CA LEU A 169 18.77 27.36 1.09
C LEU A 169 18.86 25.98 1.77
N GLY A 170 19.42 24.98 1.08
CA GLY A 170 19.65 23.64 1.63
C GLY A 170 20.71 23.62 2.73
N ILE A 171 21.78 24.40 2.56
CA ILE A 171 22.83 24.57 3.57
C ILE A 171 22.26 25.20 4.85
N LEU A 172 21.37 26.20 4.73
CA LEU A 172 20.67 26.79 5.85
C LEU A 172 19.77 25.76 6.53
N LEU A 173 18.95 25.03 5.78
CA LEU A 173 18.09 23.95 6.29
C LEU A 173 18.89 22.92 7.09
N GLU A 174 20.00 22.40 6.52
CA GLU A 174 20.84 21.41 7.17
C GLU A 174 21.43 21.96 8.49
N ARG A 175 21.87 23.20 8.51
CA ARG A 175 22.47 23.85 9.69
C ARG A 175 21.44 24.02 10.79
N VAL A 176 20.23 24.47 10.48
CA VAL A 176 19.13 24.67 11.42
C VAL A 176 18.72 23.35 12.07
N ILE A 177 18.42 22.33 11.25
CA ILE A 177 18.01 21.03 11.78
C ILE A 177 19.13 20.36 12.61
N LYS A 178 20.40 20.49 12.20
CA LYS A 178 21.56 19.99 12.99
C LYS A 178 21.65 20.64 14.37
N ARG A 179 21.35 21.92 14.52
CA ARG A 179 21.36 22.61 15.82
C ARG A 179 20.29 22.12 16.78
N LEU A 180 19.13 21.72 16.23
CA LEU A 180 17.99 21.19 16.99
C LEU A 180 18.13 19.70 17.31
N LYS A 181 19.07 19.00 16.70
CA LYS A 181 19.25 17.55 16.83
C LYS A 181 19.41 17.12 18.29
N GLY A 182 18.69 16.06 18.67
CA GLY A 182 18.74 15.48 20.03
C GLY A 182 17.79 16.15 21.04
N LYS A 183 16.91 17.01 20.58
CA LYS A 183 15.82 17.59 21.35
C LYS A 183 14.49 17.34 20.64
N ASP A 184 13.40 17.26 21.38
CA ASP A 184 12.07 17.41 20.80
C ASP A 184 11.87 18.89 20.45
N TYR A 185 11.43 19.17 19.23
CA TYR A 185 11.18 20.52 18.74
C TYR A 185 9.92 20.58 17.86
N SER A 186 9.31 21.73 17.86
CA SER A 186 8.16 22.08 17.03
C SER A 186 8.57 22.78 15.73
N ILE A 187 7.62 22.98 14.81
CA ILE A 187 7.83 23.84 13.62
C ILE A 187 8.25 25.25 14.04
N ARG A 188 7.66 25.78 15.12
CA ARG A 188 7.97 27.13 15.62
C ARG A 188 9.41 27.23 16.11
N ASP A 189 9.96 26.18 16.72
CA ASP A 189 11.37 26.14 17.13
C ASP A 189 12.30 26.16 15.94
N ILE A 190 11.91 25.50 14.83
CA ILE A 190 12.69 25.56 13.57
C ILE A 190 12.70 27.01 13.04
N VAL A 191 11.54 27.68 13.02
CA VAL A 191 11.41 29.08 12.56
C VAL A 191 12.30 29.99 13.40
N ASN A 192 12.25 29.90 14.73
CA ASN A 192 13.11 30.68 15.63
C ASN A 192 14.60 30.46 15.37
N GLU A 193 15.01 29.22 15.07
CA GLU A 193 16.41 28.89 14.76
C GLU A 193 16.86 29.44 13.38
N ILE A 194 15.91 29.52 12.40
CA ILE A 194 16.16 30.18 11.10
C ILE A 194 16.40 31.67 11.31
N GLU A 195 15.54 32.36 12.07
CA GLU A 195 15.68 33.79 12.37
C GLU A 195 17.01 34.09 13.07
N ALA A 196 17.44 33.22 14.00
CA ALA A 196 18.66 33.34 14.75
C ALA A 196 19.94 33.09 13.92
N ASP A 197 19.83 32.54 12.70
CA ASP A 197 21.02 32.26 11.86
C ASP A 197 21.68 33.54 11.37
N LYS A 198 22.98 33.69 11.66
CA LYS A 198 23.79 34.87 11.33
C LYS A 198 24.63 34.71 10.06
N ARG A 199 24.56 33.53 9.39
CA ARG A 199 25.45 33.20 8.27
C ARG A 199 24.77 33.24 6.92
N SER A 200 23.44 33.19 6.90
CA SER A 200 22.63 33.19 5.68
C SER A 200 22.06 34.56 5.41
N ASP A 201 21.81 34.84 4.15
CA ASP A 201 21.17 36.08 3.70
C ASP A 201 19.71 36.11 4.16
N GLU A 202 19.21 37.36 4.38
CA GLU A 202 17.82 37.57 4.84
C GLU A 202 16.79 36.97 3.88
N LYS A 203 17.07 37.00 2.57
CA LYS A 203 16.24 36.40 1.53
C LYS A 203 16.11 34.88 1.68
N GLU A 204 17.20 34.18 2.01
CA GLU A 204 17.22 32.74 2.23
C GLU A 204 16.45 32.37 3.51
N LYS A 205 16.62 33.15 4.58
CA LYS A 205 15.90 32.95 5.82
C LYS A 205 14.39 33.09 5.61
N LEU A 206 13.95 34.19 5.00
CA LEU A 206 12.53 34.42 4.70
C LEU A 206 11.95 33.32 3.79
N ALA A 207 12.73 32.83 2.81
CA ALA A 207 12.29 31.76 1.93
C ALA A 207 12.10 30.43 2.66
N LEU A 208 12.96 30.09 3.62
CA LEU A 208 12.87 28.87 4.41
C LEU A 208 11.79 28.99 5.50
N GLU A 209 11.74 30.13 6.19
CA GLU A 209 10.71 30.47 7.19
C GLU A 209 9.31 30.32 6.62
N ASN A 210 9.02 30.90 5.45
CA ASN A 210 7.72 30.82 4.79
C ASN A 210 7.32 29.37 4.51
N ARG A 211 8.26 28.47 4.17
CA ARG A 211 7.98 27.05 3.95
C ARG A 211 7.57 26.35 5.24
N PHE A 212 8.27 26.62 6.34
CA PHE A 212 7.93 26.05 7.65
C PHE A 212 6.61 26.62 8.22
N LEU A 213 6.36 27.91 8.05
CA LEU A 213 5.07 28.52 8.42
C LEU A 213 3.90 27.91 7.63
N ALA A 214 4.10 27.65 6.33
CA ALA A 214 3.11 26.94 5.54
C ALA A 214 2.93 25.49 6.04
N ALA A 215 4.01 24.80 6.41
CA ALA A 215 3.97 23.45 6.94
C ALA A 215 3.21 23.35 8.28
N GLU A 216 3.25 24.39 9.13
CA GLU A 216 2.46 24.45 10.35
C GLU A 216 0.94 24.26 10.08
N GLY A 217 0.47 24.73 8.92
CA GLY A 217 -0.92 24.59 8.46
C GLY A 217 -1.30 23.24 7.84
N TRP A 218 -0.38 22.29 7.68
CA TRP A 218 -0.67 20.99 7.03
C TRP A 218 -1.55 20.06 7.89
N GLY A 219 -1.66 20.34 9.19
CA GLY A 219 -2.49 19.54 10.08
C GLY A 219 -1.97 18.13 10.35
N ILE A 220 -0.64 17.94 10.24
CA ILE A 220 0.01 16.64 10.49
C ILE A 220 1.01 16.67 11.65
N PHE A 221 1.35 17.84 12.17
CA PHE A 221 2.36 17.97 13.23
C PHE A 221 1.75 18.03 14.63
N SER A 222 2.37 17.33 15.57
CA SER A 222 2.02 17.32 16.99
C SER A 222 3.27 16.99 17.83
N THR A 223 3.18 17.25 19.13
CA THR A 223 4.18 16.82 20.12
C THR A 223 4.02 15.34 20.50
N GLN A 224 2.93 14.70 20.08
CA GLN A 224 2.68 13.27 20.31
C GLN A 224 2.67 12.55 18.97
N SER A 225 3.39 11.44 18.86
CA SER A 225 3.30 10.51 17.76
C SER A 225 2.43 9.30 18.13
N ILE A 226 1.80 8.67 17.15
CA ILE A 226 1.10 7.41 17.38
C ILE A 226 2.12 6.29 17.44
N SER A 227 1.91 5.38 18.39
CA SER A 227 2.67 4.14 18.48
C SER A 227 2.44 3.27 17.24
N ILE A 228 3.52 2.67 16.72
CA ILE A 228 3.46 1.81 15.53
C ILE A 228 2.53 0.60 15.73
N GLU A 229 2.40 0.10 16.97
CA GLU A 229 1.50 -0.99 17.32
C GLU A 229 0.03 -0.66 17.05
N GLU A 230 -0.33 0.63 17.08
CA GLU A 230 -1.68 1.06 16.74
C GLU A 230 -1.99 0.89 15.24
N PHE A 231 -0.97 0.96 14.38
CA PHE A 231 -1.11 0.70 12.94
C PHE A 231 -1.09 -0.79 12.61
N LEU A 232 -0.34 -1.58 13.37
CA LEU A 232 -0.07 -2.97 13.07
C LEU A 232 -0.87 -3.94 13.95
N LYS A 233 -2.17 -3.70 14.10
CA LYS A 233 -3.07 -4.60 14.84
C LYS A 233 -3.42 -5.83 14.02
N PRO A 234 -3.18 -7.05 14.51
CA PRO A 234 -3.60 -8.27 13.82
C PRO A 234 -5.12 -8.42 13.80
N GLY A 235 -5.63 -9.10 12.76
CA GLY A 235 -7.05 -9.41 12.63
C GLY A 235 -7.95 -8.25 12.17
N VAL A 236 -7.37 -7.08 11.92
CA VAL A 236 -8.06 -5.90 11.34
C VAL A 236 -7.24 -5.35 10.19
N ALA A 237 -7.87 -4.63 9.26
CA ALA A 237 -7.11 -3.80 8.34
C ALA A 237 -7.10 -2.35 8.84
N THR A 238 -5.91 -1.78 8.97
CA THR A 238 -5.73 -0.36 9.25
C THR A 238 -5.68 0.39 7.93
N VAL A 239 -6.56 1.35 7.74
CA VAL A 239 -6.59 2.25 6.58
C VAL A 239 -6.02 3.58 7.02
N LEU A 240 -4.93 4.02 6.40
CA LEU A 240 -4.42 5.38 6.55
C LEU A 240 -5.00 6.21 5.40
N ASP A 241 -5.99 7.03 5.70
CA ASP A 241 -6.62 7.91 4.73
C ASP A 241 -5.82 9.20 4.58
N VAL A 242 -5.11 9.32 3.47
CA VAL A 242 -4.34 10.51 3.09
C VAL A 242 -4.96 11.26 1.90
N SER A 243 -6.19 10.91 1.53
CA SER A 243 -6.84 11.39 0.30
C SER A 243 -7.00 12.91 0.22
N LEU A 244 -7.10 13.58 1.36
CA LEU A 244 -7.29 15.04 1.47
C LEU A 244 -5.97 15.82 1.59
N GLN A 245 -4.83 15.14 1.71
CA GLN A 245 -3.51 15.78 1.78
C GLN A 245 -2.91 16.01 0.39
N GLU A 246 -2.04 16.99 0.27
CA GLU A 246 -1.21 17.19 -0.93
C GLU A 246 -0.17 16.08 -1.10
N TRP A 247 0.31 15.84 -2.31
CA TRP A 247 1.19 14.71 -2.61
C TRP A 247 2.53 14.75 -1.86
N ASN A 248 3.13 15.91 -1.67
CA ASN A 248 4.37 16.06 -0.90
C ASN A 248 4.15 15.66 0.58
N ILE A 249 2.99 16.01 1.15
CA ILE A 249 2.63 15.67 2.53
C ILE A 249 2.34 14.17 2.64
N ARG A 250 1.60 13.59 1.68
CA ARG A 250 1.37 12.13 1.61
C ARG A 250 2.69 11.36 1.57
N ASN A 251 3.64 11.83 0.76
CA ASN A 251 4.97 11.23 0.65
C ASN A 251 5.75 11.31 1.96
N LEU A 252 5.72 12.45 2.64
CA LEU A 252 6.38 12.61 3.93
C LEU A 252 5.80 11.68 5.00
N MET A 253 4.46 11.63 5.10
CA MET A 253 3.76 10.77 6.06
C MET A 253 4.06 9.28 5.80
N LEU A 254 4.01 8.87 4.54
CA LEU A 254 4.26 7.48 4.16
C LEU A 254 5.71 7.10 4.41
N GLY A 255 6.68 7.90 3.97
CA GLY A 255 8.11 7.62 4.17
C GLY A 255 8.44 7.42 5.65
N MET A 256 8.00 8.35 6.51
CA MET A 256 8.19 8.24 7.95
C MET A 256 7.56 6.95 8.52
N LEU A 257 6.30 6.67 8.19
CA LEU A 257 5.59 5.49 8.68
C LEU A 257 6.27 4.18 8.24
N LEU A 258 6.70 4.08 6.98
CA LEU A 258 7.39 2.88 6.47
C LEU A 258 8.73 2.65 7.15
N ARG A 259 9.47 3.71 7.45
CA ARG A 259 10.73 3.66 8.20
C ARG A 259 10.51 3.10 9.61
N GLU A 260 9.50 3.58 10.31
CA GLU A 260 9.11 3.10 11.64
C GLU A 260 8.69 1.63 11.60
N ILE A 261 7.86 1.23 10.64
CA ILE A 261 7.45 -0.17 10.45
C ILE A 261 8.67 -1.07 10.21
N TYR A 262 9.58 -0.64 9.35
CA TYR A 262 10.79 -1.41 9.02
C TYR A 262 11.66 -1.64 10.25
N GLN A 263 11.93 -0.59 11.02
CA GLN A 263 12.73 -0.68 12.24
C GLN A 263 12.06 -1.58 13.29
N ALA A 264 10.76 -1.41 13.49
CA ALA A 264 9.98 -2.21 14.42
C ALA A 264 9.98 -3.70 14.05
N ARG A 265 9.83 -4.02 12.75
CA ARG A 265 9.87 -5.41 12.27
C ARG A 265 11.26 -6.04 12.35
N ILE A 266 12.33 -5.27 12.07
CA ILE A 266 13.70 -5.76 12.27
C ILE A 266 13.93 -6.13 13.75
N SER A 267 13.50 -5.28 14.69
CA SER A 267 13.63 -5.55 16.12
C SER A 267 12.83 -6.78 16.50
N ALA A 268 11.55 -6.85 16.08
CA ALA A 268 10.70 -8.00 16.35
C ALA A 268 11.27 -9.31 15.75
N ARG A 269 11.84 -9.26 14.54
CA ARG A 269 12.45 -10.44 13.91
C ARG A 269 13.65 -10.96 14.68
N ARG A 270 14.49 -10.06 15.23
CA ARG A 270 15.61 -10.45 16.09
C ARG A 270 15.13 -11.10 17.39
N GLU A 271 14.08 -10.57 18.00
CA GLU A 271 13.45 -11.16 19.19
C GLU A 271 12.85 -12.55 18.89
N GLU A 272 12.20 -12.72 17.75
CA GLU A 272 11.68 -14.01 17.27
C GLU A 272 12.82 -15.05 17.14
N GLU A 273 13.95 -14.68 16.57
CA GLU A 273 15.13 -15.57 16.45
C GLU A 273 15.72 -15.92 17.82
N LEU A 274 15.84 -14.94 18.73
CA LEU A 274 16.32 -15.19 20.09
C LEU A 274 15.39 -16.13 20.84
N ALA A 275 14.07 -16.00 20.68
CA ALA A 275 13.10 -16.91 21.29
C ALA A 275 13.26 -18.35 20.80
N VAL A 276 13.51 -18.56 19.50
CA VAL A 276 13.82 -19.89 18.93
C VAL A 276 15.11 -20.47 19.51
N MET A 277 16.10 -19.63 19.85
CA MET A 277 17.36 -20.05 20.48
C MET A 277 17.23 -20.32 21.99
N GLY A 278 16.02 -20.25 22.57
CA GLY A 278 15.75 -20.52 23.98
C GLY A 278 15.65 -19.28 24.86
N GLY A 279 15.45 -18.10 24.27
CA GLY A 279 15.14 -16.85 24.96
C GLY A 279 13.68 -16.77 25.44
N GLU A 280 13.37 -15.78 26.29
CA GLU A 280 12.00 -15.48 26.68
C GLU A 280 11.21 -14.86 25.53
N PHE A 281 9.90 -15.17 25.47
CA PHE A 281 9.01 -14.64 24.46
C PHE A 281 8.63 -13.19 24.78
N VAL A 282 8.87 -12.27 23.84
CA VAL A 282 8.47 -10.87 23.94
C VAL A 282 7.28 -10.60 23.02
N LYS A 283 6.52 -9.55 23.29
CA LYS A 283 5.36 -9.11 22.50
C LYS A 283 5.73 -8.92 21.02
N LYS A 284 5.11 -9.68 20.14
CA LYS A 284 5.40 -9.65 18.70
C LYS A 284 4.71 -8.47 18.01
N ILE A 285 5.46 -7.76 17.17
CA ILE A 285 4.90 -6.99 16.07
C ILE A 285 4.63 -7.97 14.93
N PRO A 286 3.40 -8.10 14.43
CA PRO A 286 3.06 -9.08 13.41
C PRO A 286 3.77 -8.80 12.08
N MET A 287 3.96 -9.83 11.25
CA MET A 287 4.33 -9.66 9.84
C MET A 287 3.31 -8.75 9.17
N THR A 288 3.77 -7.87 8.30
CA THR A 288 2.95 -6.74 7.86
C THR A 288 2.75 -6.74 6.35
N TRP A 289 1.49 -6.72 5.94
CA TRP A 289 1.07 -6.49 4.56
C TRP A 289 0.75 -5.01 4.37
N ILE A 290 1.47 -4.33 3.48
CA ILE A 290 1.31 -2.91 3.20
C ILE A 290 0.79 -2.76 1.77
N ILE A 291 -0.40 -2.21 1.62
CA ILE A 291 -1.08 -1.98 0.34
C ILE A 291 -1.01 -0.49 0.03
N ILE A 292 -0.38 -0.11 -1.08
CA ILE A 292 -0.16 1.29 -1.48
C ILE A 292 -0.89 1.54 -2.81
N ASP A 293 -1.96 2.33 -2.77
CA ASP A 293 -2.66 2.75 -3.99
C ASP A 293 -1.93 3.93 -4.66
N GLU A 294 -2.03 4.01 -5.99
CA GLU A 294 -1.35 5.01 -6.84
C GLU A 294 0.16 5.14 -6.57
N SER A 295 0.82 3.99 -6.41
CA SER A 295 2.23 3.88 -5.97
C SER A 295 3.22 4.60 -6.89
N GLU A 296 2.89 4.85 -8.16
CA GLU A 296 3.71 5.67 -9.06
C GLU A 296 3.92 7.11 -8.60
N ASN A 297 3.09 7.61 -7.67
CA ASN A 297 3.25 8.94 -7.10
C ASN A 297 4.16 8.96 -5.86
N PHE A 298 4.43 7.80 -5.27
CA PHE A 298 5.33 7.64 -4.13
C PHE A 298 6.74 7.21 -4.56
N ILE A 299 6.84 6.38 -5.60
CA ILE A 299 8.11 5.91 -6.19
C ILE A 299 8.14 6.12 -7.70
N PRO A 300 8.11 7.37 -8.17
CA PRO A 300 8.16 7.67 -9.59
C PRO A 300 9.51 7.31 -10.22
N SER A 301 9.51 6.95 -11.51
CA SER A 301 10.69 6.50 -12.24
C SER A 301 11.78 7.57 -12.44
N LYS A 302 11.47 8.87 -12.27
CA LYS A 302 12.38 9.97 -12.66
C LYS A 302 12.73 10.96 -11.55
N LYS A 303 11.97 11.00 -10.47
CA LYS A 303 12.14 11.96 -9.37
C LYS A 303 12.01 11.23 -8.04
N GLU A 304 12.87 11.55 -7.09
CA GLU A 304 12.70 11.05 -5.72
C GLU A 304 11.66 11.87 -4.96
N THR A 305 10.95 11.20 -4.08
CA THR A 305 10.01 11.77 -3.12
C THR A 305 10.46 11.42 -1.70
N ALA A 306 9.87 12.03 -0.69
CA ALA A 306 10.18 11.70 0.71
C ALA A 306 9.89 10.22 1.07
N ALA A 307 9.03 9.52 0.30
CA ALA A 307 8.74 8.09 0.49
C ALA A 307 9.63 7.15 -0.34
N THR A 308 10.31 7.66 -1.38
CA THR A 308 11.01 6.81 -2.36
C THR A 308 12.06 5.90 -1.71
N HIS A 309 12.93 6.47 -0.89
CA HIS A 309 14.01 5.70 -0.24
C HIS A 309 13.48 4.58 0.65
N ASP A 310 12.46 4.86 1.44
CA ASP A 310 11.88 3.91 2.40
C ASP A 310 11.13 2.78 1.67
N ILE A 311 10.37 3.08 0.62
CA ILE A 311 9.72 2.04 -0.21
C ILE A 311 10.77 1.17 -0.92
N LEU A 312 11.82 1.75 -1.50
CA LEU A 312 12.89 0.99 -2.15
C LEU A 312 13.65 0.10 -1.14
N THR A 313 13.82 0.57 0.09
CA THR A 313 14.39 -0.24 1.17
C THR A 313 13.51 -1.46 1.46
N LEU A 314 12.19 -1.28 1.56
CA LEU A 314 11.27 -2.38 1.77
C LEU A 314 11.21 -3.35 0.59
N LEU A 315 11.26 -2.87 -0.65
CA LEU A 315 11.32 -3.71 -1.84
C LEU A 315 12.54 -4.65 -1.83
N ARG A 316 13.71 -4.11 -1.47
CA ARG A 316 14.97 -4.85 -1.48
C ARG A 316 15.20 -5.69 -0.23
N GLN A 317 14.70 -5.27 0.93
CA GLN A 317 15.06 -5.82 2.24
C GLN A 317 13.85 -6.22 3.10
N GLY A 318 12.62 -5.94 2.69
CA GLY A 318 11.41 -6.18 3.49
C GLY A 318 11.08 -7.66 3.71
N ARG A 319 11.56 -8.55 2.82
CA ARG A 319 11.31 -10.00 2.93
C ARG A 319 11.84 -10.59 4.24
N GLN A 320 13.05 -10.22 4.63
CA GLN A 320 13.70 -10.77 5.82
C GLN A 320 12.97 -10.41 7.13
N PRO A 321 12.56 -9.17 7.39
CA PRO A 321 11.79 -8.82 8.58
C PRO A 321 10.30 -9.19 8.51
N GLY A 322 9.82 -9.75 7.40
CA GLY A 322 8.42 -10.19 7.25
C GLY A 322 7.46 -9.08 6.80
N ILE A 323 7.89 -8.22 5.87
CA ILE A 323 7.07 -7.16 5.29
C ILE A 323 6.74 -7.51 3.85
N SER A 324 5.44 -7.54 3.53
CA SER A 324 4.91 -7.67 2.16
C SER A 324 4.47 -6.32 1.63
N LEU A 325 4.72 -6.05 0.35
CA LEU A 325 4.26 -4.86 -0.35
C LEU A 325 3.28 -5.23 -1.46
N VAL A 326 2.14 -4.57 -1.50
CA VAL A 326 1.20 -4.60 -2.62
C VAL A 326 1.16 -3.21 -3.24
N LEU A 327 1.81 -3.06 -4.38
CA LEU A 327 1.90 -1.80 -5.10
C LEU A 327 0.85 -1.75 -6.20
N ILE A 328 -0.01 -0.73 -6.18
CA ILE A 328 -1.07 -0.57 -7.16
C ILE A 328 -0.75 0.62 -8.05
N THR A 329 -0.72 0.43 -9.37
CA THR A 329 -0.44 1.51 -10.31
C THR A 329 -1.31 1.45 -11.57
N GLN A 330 -1.64 2.62 -12.10
CA GLN A 330 -2.28 2.76 -13.41
C GLN A 330 -1.24 2.93 -14.52
N ARG A 331 0.01 3.26 -14.17
CA ARG A 331 1.07 3.66 -15.09
C ARG A 331 2.37 2.90 -14.78
N PRO A 332 2.46 1.61 -15.13
CA PRO A 332 3.67 0.82 -14.88
C PRO A 332 4.93 1.42 -15.51
N ASN A 333 4.80 2.20 -16.58
CA ASN A 333 5.92 2.92 -17.19
C ASN A 333 6.38 4.18 -16.41
N LYS A 334 5.70 4.54 -15.34
CA LYS A 334 6.01 5.69 -14.48
C LYS A 334 6.47 5.31 -13.09
N ILE A 335 6.34 4.06 -12.69
CA ILE A 335 6.85 3.56 -11.42
C ILE A 335 8.34 3.25 -11.52
N HIS A 336 9.05 3.32 -10.40
CA HIS A 336 10.46 2.96 -10.31
C HIS A 336 10.71 1.53 -10.77
N GLU A 337 11.81 1.29 -11.47
CA GLU A 337 12.14 -0.02 -12.05
C GLU A 337 12.28 -1.14 -11.01
N ASP A 338 12.76 -0.83 -9.80
CA ASP A 338 12.85 -1.82 -8.71
C ASP A 338 11.49 -2.36 -8.29
N ALA A 339 10.41 -1.58 -8.35
CA ALA A 339 9.07 -2.08 -8.05
C ALA A 339 8.66 -3.19 -9.02
N ILE A 340 9.14 -3.09 -10.24
CA ILE A 340 8.92 -4.08 -11.30
C ILE A 340 9.84 -5.29 -11.10
N ALA A 341 11.13 -5.04 -10.85
CA ALA A 341 12.15 -6.08 -10.76
C ALA A 341 12.05 -6.95 -9.50
N GLN A 342 11.47 -6.41 -8.41
CA GLN A 342 11.32 -7.14 -7.14
C GLN A 342 9.94 -7.80 -6.97
N ALA A 343 9.02 -7.59 -7.91
CA ALA A 343 7.69 -8.19 -7.84
C ALA A 343 7.76 -9.70 -8.15
N ASP A 344 7.42 -10.53 -7.19
CA ASP A 344 7.29 -11.99 -7.34
C ASP A 344 5.89 -12.41 -7.80
N LEU A 345 4.89 -11.53 -7.63
CA LEU A 345 3.55 -11.69 -8.18
C LEU A 345 3.10 -10.43 -8.93
N VAL A 346 2.60 -10.58 -10.14
CA VAL A 346 2.01 -9.48 -10.91
C VAL A 346 0.56 -9.80 -11.26
N ILE A 347 -0.36 -8.92 -10.88
CA ILE A 347 -1.80 -9.02 -11.20
C ILE A 347 -2.12 -7.92 -12.20
N ALA A 348 -2.09 -8.25 -13.49
CA ALA A 348 -2.32 -7.31 -14.58
C ALA A 348 -3.78 -7.33 -15.03
N HIS A 349 -4.55 -6.35 -14.56
CA HIS A 349 -5.86 -6.08 -15.15
C HIS A 349 -5.69 -5.45 -16.53
N ARG A 350 -6.80 -5.24 -17.22
CA ARG A 350 -6.80 -4.70 -18.58
C ARG A 350 -5.98 -3.41 -18.71
N LEU A 351 -4.98 -3.44 -19.57
CA LEU A 351 -4.16 -2.32 -20.03
C LEU A 351 -4.45 -2.01 -21.48
N THR A 352 -4.38 -0.75 -21.89
CA THR A 352 -4.66 -0.33 -23.27
C THR A 352 -3.58 0.57 -23.86
N ALA A 353 -2.80 1.27 -23.03
CA ALA A 353 -1.75 2.16 -23.49
C ALA A 353 -0.49 1.38 -23.89
N LYS A 354 0.05 1.67 -25.07
CA LYS A 354 1.24 0.98 -25.60
C LYS A 354 2.46 1.04 -24.64
N PRO A 355 2.82 2.19 -24.01
CA PRO A 355 3.94 2.25 -23.08
C PRO A 355 3.75 1.37 -21.84
N ASP A 356 2.51 1.21 -21.35
CA ASP A 356 2.21 0.38 -20.19
C ASP A 356 2.31 -1.11 -20.53
N LEU A 357 1.90 -1.49 -21.75
CA LEU A 357 2.06 -2.86 -22.26
C LEU A 357 3.55 -3.19 -22.52
N GLU A 358 4.35 -2.22 -22.93
CA GLU A 358 5.80 -2.37 -23.11
C GLU A 358 6.50 -2.55 -21.75
N ALA A 359 6.13 -1.75 -20.74
CA ALA A 359 6.64 -1.91 -19.39
C ALA A 359 6.32 -3.30 -18.82
N LEU A 360 5.07 -3.75 -18.96
CA LEU A 360 4.69 -5.10 -18.52
C LEU A 360 5.44 -6.18 -19.32
N SER A 361 5.61 -6.01 -20.62
CA SER A 361 6.37 -6.96 -21.46
C SER A 361 7.83 -7.05 -21.04
N ALA A 362 8.43 -5.96 -20.54
CA ALA A 362 9.80 -5.93 -20.04
C ALA A 362 9.95 -6.75 -18.73
N ILE A 363 8.95 -6.70 -17.83
CA ILE A 363 8.89 -7.55 -16.62
C ILE A 363 8.96 -9.04 -17.00
N MET A 364 8.35 -9.38 -18.11
CA MET A 364 8.08 -10.76 -18.52
C MET A 364 9.06 -11.30 -19.57
N GLN A 365 10.19 -10.62 -19.82
CA GLN A 365 11.20 -11.09 -20.80
C GLN A 365 11.73 -12.51 -20.48
N THR A 366 11.67 -12.94 -19.23
CA THR A 366 12.00 -14.29 -18.79
C THR A 366 11.02 -15.36 -19.30
N TYR A 367 9.79 -14.97 -19.65
CA TYR A 367 8.72 -15.90 -20.06
C TYR A 367 8.58 -15.91 -21.60
N LEU A 368 9.65 -16.26 -22.30
CA LEU A 368 9.84 -16.21 -23.75
C LEU A 368 8.76 -16.91 -24.60
N LEU A 369 7.85 -17.67 -24.02
CA LEU A 369 6.85 -18.47 -24.72
C LEU A 369 5.47 -17.81 -24.85
N PHE A 370 5.22 -16.67 -24.18
CA PHE A 370 3.89 -16.08 -24.13
C PHE A 370 3.85 -14.66 -24.70
N ASP A 371 2.92 -14.43 -25.63
CA ASP A 371 2.58 -13.09 -26.10
C ASP A 371 1.61 -12.44 -25.11
N ILE A 372 2.16 -11.63 -24.23
CA ILE A 372 1.43 -10.93 -23.14
C ILE A 372 0.41 -9.96 -23.69
N ARG A 373 0.74 -9.26 -24.76
CA ARG A 373 -0.20 -8.33 -25.42
C ARG A 373 -1.45 -9.08 -25.89
N LYS A 374 -1.24 -10.26 -26.42
CA LYS A 374 -2.31 -11.15 -26.84
C LYS A 374 -3.12 -11.63 -25.64
N SER A 375 -2.46 -12.13 -24.59
CA SER A 375 -3.10 -12.64 -23.38
C SER A 375 -3.96 -11.58 -22.70
N ILE A 376 -3.45 -10.33 -22.52
CA ILE A 376 -4.23 -9.21 -21.95
C ILE A 376 -5.37 -8.79 -22.89
N GLY A 377 -5.14 -8.83 -24.21
CA GLY A 377 -6.17 -8.51 -25.21
C GLY A 377 -7.32 -9.51 -25.25
N GLU A 378 -7.05 -10.76 -24.91
CA GLU A 378 -8.01 -11.88 -24.87
C GLU A 378 -8.78 -11.98 -23.53
N LEU A 379 -8.37 -11.23 -22.48
CA LEU A 379 -9.11 -11.20 -21.21
C LEU A 379 -10.59 -10.79 -21.42
N PRO A 380 -11.52 -11.43 -20.72
CA PRO A 380 -12.91 -11.01 -20.69
C PRO A 380 -13.06 -9.52 -20.33
N LYS A 381 -14.10 -8.87 -20.84
CA LYS A 381 -14.38 -7.46 -20.54
C LYS A 381 -14.93 -7.25 -19.12
N ALA A 382 -15.23 -8.30 -18.40
CA ALA A 382 -15.72 -8.25 -17.03
C ALA A 382 -14.71 -7.52 -16.11
N LYS A 383 -15.21 -6.67 -15.21
CA LYS A 383 -14.37 -6.03 -14.19
C LYS A 383 -13.77 -7.10 -13.29
N GLY A 384 -12.50 -6.93 -12.94
CA GLY A 384 -11.80 -7.91 -12.10
C GLY A 384 -11.13 -9.05 -12.89
N SER A 385 -11.34 -9.16 -14.23
CA SER A 385 -10.52 -10.07 -15.03
C SER A 385 -9.07 -9.60 -15.04
N ALA A 386 -8.12 -10.51 -14.82
CA ALA A 386 -6.70 -10.21 -14.74
C ALA A 386 -5.86 -11.37 -15.27
N LEU A 387 -4.67 -11.03 -15.78
CA LEU A 387 -3.57 -11.95 -16.01
C LEU A 387 -2.70 -11.94 -14.74
N VAL A 388 -2.48 -13.09 -14.16
CA VAL A 388 -1.56 -13.26 -13.02
C VAL A 388 -0.30 -13.92 -13.50
N LEU A 389 0.82 -13.34 -13.09
CA LEU A 389 2.15 -13.86 -13.28
C LEU A 389 2.69 -14.23 -11.91
N ASP A 390 3.09 -15.46 -11.78
CA ASP A 390 3.70 -16.03 -10.58
C ASP A 390 5.15 -16.43 -10.90
N ASP A 391 6.10 -15.66 -10.35
CA ASP A 391 7.52 -15.86 -10.59
C ASP A 391 8.02 -17.16 -9.93
N ASN A 392 7.45 -17.53 -8.78
CA ASN A 392 7.84 -18.75 -8.06
C ASN A 392 7.54 -20.03 -8.85
N SER A 393 6.43 -20.07 -9.58
CA SER A 393 6.04 -21.22 -10.42
C SER A 393 6.35 -21.04 -11.90
N GLU A 394 6.83 -19.87 -12.32
CA GLU A 394 7.06 -19.48 -13.71
C GLU A 394 5.81 -19.67 -14.61
N ARG A 395 4.62 -19.37 -14.06
CA ARG A 395 3.35 -19.62 -14.74
C ARG A 395 2.52 -18.36 -14.92
N LEU A 396 1.69 -18.41 -15.95
CA LEU A 396 0.69 -17.40 -16.27
C LEU A 396 -0.70 -17.97 -16.10
N PHE A 397 -1.56 -17.23 -15.42
CA PHE A 397 -2.97 -17.60 -15.21
C PHE A 397 -3.90 -16.46 -15.57
N ASN A 398 -4.98 -16.76 -16.30
CA ASN A 398 -6.08 -15.82 -16.44
C ASN A 398 -7.06 -16.04 -15.30
N ILE A 399 -7.35 -15.02 -14.52
CA ILE A 399 -8.25 -15.11 -13.39
C ILE A 399 -9.39 -14.10 -13.46
N GLN A 400 -10.51 -14.47 -12.88
CA GLN A 400 -11.55 -13.55 -12.46
C GLN A 400 -11.42 -13.39 -10.96
N VAL A 401 -11.04 -12.20 -10.50
CA VAL A 401 -11.01 -11.87 -9.07
C VAL A 401 -12.43 -11.95 -8.53
N ARG A 402 -12.59 -12.55 -7.33
CA ARG A 402 -13.89 -12.70 -6.69
C ARG A 402 -14.56 -11.36 -6.39
N PRO A 403 -15.88 -11.31 -6.31
CA PRO A 403 -16.55 -10.11 -5.84
C PRO A 403 -16.20 -9.80 -4.38
N ARG A 404 -16.17 -8.50 -4.03
CA ARG A 404 -15.97 -8.05 -2.66
C ARG A 404 -17.23 -8.29 -1.82
N CYS A 405 -17.02 -8.83 -0.63
CA CYS A 405 -18.09 -8.95 0.38
C CYS A 405 -18.40 -7.58 1.00
N SER A 406 -17.41 -6.71 1.11
CA SER A 406 -17.56 -5.35 1.63
C SER A 406 -17.92 -4.33 0.56
N TRP A 407 -18.53 -3.23 1.00
CA TRP A 407 -18.86 -2.10 0.12
C TRP A 407 -17.63 -1.51 -0.55
N HIS A 408 -17.79 -1.06 -1.81
CA HIS A 408 -16.74 -0.40 -2.58
C HIS A 408 -17.15 1.00 -2.99
N ALA A 409 -16.63 2.03 -2.29
CA ALA A 409 -16.92 3.43 -2.57
C ALA A 409 -16.25 3.98 -3.84
N GLY A 410 -15.40 3.20 -4.53
CA GLY A 410 -14.66 3.63 -5.72
C GLY A 410 -15.47 3.63 -7.04
N GLY A 411 -16.78 3.51 -6.98
CA GLY A 411 -17.66 3.64 -8.13
C GLY A 411 -17.70 5.05 -8.70
N SER A 412 -17.76 5.21 -10.03
CA SER A 412 -17.95 6.54 -10.63
C SER A 412 -19.38 7.03 -10.36
N PRO A 413 -19.56 8.29 -9.91
CA PRO A 413 -20.89 8.84 -9.71
C PRO A 413 -21.66 8.94 -11.04
N VAL A 414 -22.97 8.72 -10.99
CA VAL A 414 -23.87 8.85 -12.14
C VAL A 414 -24.67 10.15 -11.97
N ALA A 415 -24.75 10.94 -13.05
CA ALA A 415 -25.48 12.20 -13.04
C ALA A 415 -27.01 12.02 -12.94
N LEU A 416 -27.52 10.85 -13.29
CA LEU A 416 -28.93 10.48 -13.12
C LEU A 416 -29.13 9.95 -11.69
N LYS A 417 -29.91 10.63 -10.87
CA LYS A 417 -30.37 10.08 -9.59
C LYS A 417 -31.44 9.04 -9.88
N GLU A 418 -31.17 7.77 -9.61
CA GLU A 418 -32.22 6.78 -9.49
C GLU A 418 -33.17 7.25 -8.39
N LYS A 419 -34.47 7.30 -8.70
CA LYS A 419 -35.46 7.56 -7.66
C LYS A 419 -35.38 6.38 -6.69
N THR A 420 -34.89 6.65 -5.48
CA THR A 420 -35.05 5.74 -4.37
C THR A 420 -36.54 5.49 -4.17
N THR A 421 -37.02 4.34 -4.61
CA THR A 421 -38.36 3.82 -4.29
C THR A 421 -38.39 3.34 -2.86
#